data_d8c22caec66693c5f1c5f61d0ad7499e
#
_entry.id   d8c22caec66693c5f1c5f61d0ad7499e
#
_cell.length_a   1.000
_cell.length_b   1.000
_cell.length_c   1.000
_cell.angle_alpha   90.00
_cell.angle_beta   90.00
_cell.angle_gamma   90.00
#
_symmetry.space_group_name_H-M   'P 1'
#
loop_
_entity.id
_entity.type
_entity.pdbx_description
1 polymer ?
#
loop_
_entity_poly.entity_id
_entity_poly.type
_entity_poly.pdbx_seq_one_letter_code
_entity_poly.pdbx_strand_id
1 'polypeptide(L)'
;MKKLMEDLFQHVIPVNEGYDYLFSDLVYVPIYETSLIVTKRTIMPISLVEEKVLQLIDVGVYQIDEIAQILGLKRKLLDVTLADLYSKNLVMVSTNSCKMMTAGREALNNLNRTEKKQDILKNVCLDGILGNIIDSSAYELLNNVRDNDGKLKPIIPIGEVKYYIEQFKRVSQIFDEENFLYFSEGVQPVKEELLKIDKVDSTFVKYIKIPIHIYVSSNGLDIDIVQVSNKHKELLELYKDYIIEQINNKKVLKNHFKCRRINQQGYEGEILEEKSGLYDELKKIHFTKNKKGIDYTLITDEVFNDRKLMDGEYRDILKYIVSQSSDVDLYVDNLDDWAFDSQFTAALTENMGKSNLSIYYAQSNNIKAAKKQIEWNFKGGCKYVEKDKKCFFCWKTESYLLYGVPKLRNVIDDNTTCLCMSYYLRINA
;
A
#
# COMPACT_ATOMS: atom_id res chain seq x y z
N MET A 1 3.82 -31.99 12.09
CA MET A 1 4.30 -32.10 10.71
C MET A 1 3.71 -31.03 9.79
N LYS A 2 2.40 -30.98 9.56
CA LYS A 2 1.77 -29.96 8.68
C LYS A 2 2.11 -28.51 9.07
N LYS A 3 2.05 -28.15 10.35
CA LYS A 3 2.41 -26.82 10.88
C LYS A 3 3.91 -26.51 10.64
N LEU A 4 4.79 -27.48 10.87
CA LEU A 4 6.22 -27.35 10.60
C LEU A 4 6.49 -27.03 9.13
N MET A 5 5.83 -27.73 8.20
CA MET A 5 5.99 -27.48 6.76
C MET A 5 5.44 -26.10 6.35
N GLU A 6 4.34 -25.66 6.96
CA GLU A 6 3.81 -24.31 6.75
C GLU A 6 4.80 -23.25 7.22
N ASP A 7 5.46 -23.49 8.34
CA ASP A 7 6.47 -22.59 8.90
C ASP A 7 7.77 -22.56 8.08
N LEU A 8 8.17 -23.71 7.46
CA LEU A 8 9.38 -23.83 6.65
C LEU A 8 9.34 -23.12 5.28
N PHE A 9 8.14 -22.78 4.78
CA PHE A 9 7.98 -22.18 3.45
C PHE A 9 7.28 -20.81 3.49
N GLN A 10 7.29 -20.13 4.63
CA GLN A 10 6.64 -18.84 4.78
C GLN A 10 7.29 -17.73 3.95
N HIS A 11 8.61 -17.75 3.85
CA HIS A 11 9.41 -16.70 3.21
C HIS A 11 9.94 -17.07 1.82
N VAL A 12 9.47 -18.17 1.26
CA VAL A 12 9.85 -18.55 -0.09
C VAL A 12 9.36 -17.52 -1.10
N ILE A 13 10.28 -17.09 -1.95
CA ILE A 13 10.04 -16.06 -2.96
C ILE A 13 9.67 -16.76 -4.27
N PRO A 14 8.65 -16.28 -5.00
CA PRO A 14 8.26 -16.82 -6.29
C PRO A 14 9.44 -16.87 -7.26
N VAL A 15 9.59 -17.97 -8.00
CA VAL A 15 10.57 -18.04 -9.07
C VAL A 15 10.05 -17.26 -10.28
N ASN A 16 10.87 -16.39 -10.83
CA ASN A 16 10.61 -15.70 -12.08
C ASN A 16 11.53 -16.29 -13.15
N GLU A 17 10.97 -17.02 -14.14
CA GLU A 17 11.75 -17.73 -15.14
C GLU A 17 12.62 -16.78 -15.96
N GLY A 18 13.90 -17.12 -16.10
CA GLY A 18 14.88 -16.29 -16.80
C GLY A 18 15.46 -15.12 -15.99
N TYR A 19 15.04 -14.98 -14.73
CA TYR A 19 15.50 -13.92 -13.84
C TYR A 19 16.06 -14.48 -12.52
N ASP A 20 17.08 -13.81 -12.01
CA ASP A 20 17.61 -14.05 -10.65
C ASP A 20 16.96 -13.07 -9.68
N TYR A 21 16.54 -13.53 -8.51
CA TYR A 21 16.05 -12.66 -7.45
C TYR A 21 17.17 -11.80 -6.87
N LEU A 22 16.90 -10.51 -6.67
CA LEU A 22 17.84 -9.58 -6.05
C LEU A 22 17.52 -9.31 -4.58
N PHE A 23 16.39 -8.69 -4.32
CA PHE A 23 15.92 -8.31 -2.99
C PHE A 23 14.42 -7.98 -3.00
N SER A 24 13.86 -7.86 -1.80
CA SER A 24 12.49 -7.35 -1.61
C SER A 24 12.54 -5.99 -0.94
N ASP A 25 11.67 -5.10 -1.36
CA ASP A 25 11.54 -3.79 -0.75
C ASP A 25 10.11 -3.23 -0.91
N LEU A 26 9.94 -2.00 -0.47
CA LEU A 26 8.70 -1.28 -0.46
C LEU A 26 8.74 -0.12 -1.44
N VAL A 27 7.70 0.00 -2.25
CA VAL A 27 7.47 1.18 -3.09
C VAL A 27 6.25 1.93 -2.57
N TYR A 28 6.32 3.26 -2.59
CA TYR A 28 5.29 4.14 -2.09
C TYR A 28 4.72 4.99 -3.22
N VAL A 29 3.46 4.71 -3.57
CA VAL A 29 2.72 5.41 -4.63
C VAL A 29 2.09 6.67 -4.03
N PRO A 30 2.35 7.88 -4.57
CA PRO A 30 1.79 9.11 -4.06
C PRO A 30 0.31 9.24 -4.41
N ILE A 31 -0.51 9.55 -3.41
CA ILE A 31 -1.95 9.79 -3.53
C ILE A 31 -2.27 11.16 -2.96
N TYR A 32 -3.04 11.94 -3.67
CA TYR A 32 -3.49 13.27 -3.25
C TYR A 32 -4.87 13.18 -2.62
N GLU A 33 -4.93 13.27 -1.30
CA GLU A 33 -6.18 13.43 -0.58
C GLU A 33 -6.57 14.89 -0.59
N THR A 34 -7.67 15.22 -1.26
CA THR A 34 -8.04 16.58 -1.62
C THR A 34 -9.43 16.93 -1.10
N SER A 35 -9.56 18.15 -0.59
CA SER A 35 -10.84 18.80 -0.35
C SER A 35 -11.17 19.71 -1.54
N LEU A 36 -12.38 19.57 -2.08
CA LEU A 36 -12.87 20.33 -3.22
C LEU A 36 -13.95 21.31 -2.78
N ILE A 37 -13.88 22.56 -3.21
CA ILE A 37 -15.03 23.47 -3.15
C ILE A 37 -15.91 23.12 -4.33
N VAL A 38 -17.16 22.79 -4.02
CA VAL A 38 -18.15 22.35 -4.97
C VAL A 38 -19.41 23.20 -4.88
N THR A 39 -20.10 23.37 -5.99
CA THR A 39 -21.45 23.95 -6.01
C THR A 39 -22.45 22.79 -6.11
N LYS A 40 -23.35 22.70 -5.12
CA LYS A 40 -24.43 21.72 -5.10
C LYS A 40 -25.79 22.38 -5.27
N ARG A 41 -26.75 21.61 -5.76
CA ARG A 41 -28.16 21.90 -5.81
C ARG A 41 -28.88 21.10 -4.75
N THR A 42 -29.57 21.80 -3.85
CA THR A 42 -30.40 21.19 -2.82
C THR A 42 -31.87 21.32 -3.23
N ILE A 43 -32.58 20.22 -3.31
CA ILE A 43 -34.01 20.19 -3.64
C ILE A 43 -34.77 19.96 -2.33
N MET A 44 -35.53 20.98 -1.92
CA MET A 44 -36.31 20.94 -0.68
C MET A 44 -37.79 21.02 -1.00
N PRO A 45 -38.66 20.27 -0.32
CA PRO A 45 -40.09 20.47 -0.44
C PRO A 45 -40.45 21.86 0.08
N ILE A 46 -41.41 22.49 -0.57
CA ILE A 46 -42.03 23.71 -0.02
C ILE A 46 -42.95 23.33 1.14
N SER A 47 -43.00 24.17 2.18
CA SER A 47 -43.90 23.93 3.30
C SER A 47 -45.36 24.14 2.86
N LEU A 48 -46.31 23.56 3.60
CA LEU A 48 -47.74 23.69 3.31
C LEU A 48 -48.15 25.18 3.30
N VAL A 49 -47.59 25.99 4.19
CA VAL A 49 -47.90 27.43 4.25
C VAL A 49 -47.35 28.14 3.01
N GLU A 50 -46.10 27.88 2.63
CA GLU A 50 -45.50 28.42 1.41
C GLU A 50 -46.31 28.00 0.16
N GLU A 51 -46.71 26.73 0.05
CA GLU A 51 -47.56 26.24 -1.03
C GLU A 51 -48.87 27.03 -1.12
N LYS A 52 -49.58 27.17 -0.01
CA LYS A 52 -50.91 27.89 0.00
C LYS A 52 -50.74 29.37 -0.33
N VAL A 53 -49.71 30.01 0.14
CA VAL A 53 -49.40 31.40 -0.23
C VAL A 53 -49.11 31.51 -1.71
N LEU A 54 -48.25 30.62 -2.27
CA LEU A 54 -47.98 30.63 -3.70
C LEU A 54 -49.23 30.33 -4.55
N GLN A 55 -50.09 29.40 -4.12
CA GLN A 55 -51.37 29.08 -4.78
C GLN A 55 -52.31 30.34 -4.87
N LEU A 56 -52.45 31.08 -3.77
CA LEU A 56 -53.25 32.28 -3.76
C LEU A 56 -52.71 33.37 -4.68
N ILE A 57 -51.40 33.57 -4.69
CA ILE A 57 -50.75 34.52 -5.59
C ILE A 57 -50.94 34.10 -7.06
N ASP A 58 -50.87 32.80 -7.37
CA ASP A 58 -51.05 32.31 -8.73
C ASP A 58 -52.46 32.47 -9.27
N VAL A 59 -53.47 32.37 -8.41
CA VAL A 59 -54.88 32.64 -8.78
C VAL A 59 -55.26 34.12 -8.71
N GLY A 60 -54.31 35.03 -8.45
CA GLY A 60 -54.49 36.46 -8.57
C GLY A 60 -54.77 37.24 -7.27
N VAL A 61 -54.61 36.58 -6.10
CA VAL A 61 -54.73 37.28 -4.80
C VAL A 61 -53.36 37.88 -4.45
N TYR A 62 -53.21 39.18 -4.61
CA TYR A 62 -51.90 39.85 -4.45
C TYR A 62 -51.79 40.68 -3.18
N GLN A 63 -52.93 41.03 -2.52
CA GLN A 63 -52.91 41.86 -1.30
C GLN A 63 -52.54 40.99 -0.09
N ILE A 64 -51.54 41.43 0.67
CA ILE A 64 -50.99 40.62 1.76
C ILE A 64 -52.03 40.44 2.89
N ASP A 65 -52.85 41.48 3.19
CA ASP A 65 -53.89 41.36 4.19
C ASP A 65 -55.01 40.40 3.78
N GLU A 66 -55.36 40.36 2.49
CA GLU A 66 -56.33 39.41 1.92
C GLU A 66 -55.81 37.98 2.02
N ILE A 67 -54.56 37.72 1.67
CA ILE A 67 -53.92 36.42 1.83
C ILE A 67 -53.94 35.99 3.33
N ALA A 68 -53.60 36.91 4.24
CA ALA A 68 -53.64 36.61 5.68
C ALA A 68 -55.05 36.22 6.14
N GLN A 69 -56.06 36.93 5.70
CA GLN A 69 -57.46 36.67 6.02
C GLN A 69 -57.95 35.33 5.45
N ILE A 70 -57.66 35.02 4.19
CA ILE A 70 -58.04 33.75 3.55
C ILE A 70 -57.40 32.56 4.24
N LEU A 71 -56.11 32.68 4.59
CA LEU A 71 -55.38 31.60 5.26
C LEU A 71 -55.61 31.51 6.77
N GLY A 72 -56.32 32.49 7.36
CA GLY A 72 -56.52 32.59 8.81
C GLY A 72 -55.21 32.79 9.59
N LEU A 73 -54.19 33.39 8.96
CA LEU A 73 -52.89 33.60 9.56
C LEU A 73 -52.77 34.98 10.17
N LYS A 74 -52.08 35.10 11.31
CA LYS A 74 -51.68 36.42 11.83
C LYS A 74 -50.72 37.10 10.85
N ARG A 75 -50.92 38.40 10.56
CA ARG A 75 -50.09 39.19 9.65
C ARG A 75 -48.58 38.97 9.89
N LYS A 76 -48.14 38.96 11.13
CA LYS A 76 -46.72 38.73 11.48
C LYS A 76 -46.17 37.39 11.00
N LEU A 77 -46.98 36.32 11.00
CA LEU A 77 -46.57 35.02 10.53
C LEU A 77 -46.47 34.99 8.99
N LEU A 78 -47.42 35.59 8.32
CA LEU A 78 -47.40 35.75 6.87
C LEU A 78 -46.20 36.59 6.40
N ASP A 79 -45.88 37.69 7.11
CA ASP A 79 -44.71 38.53 6.80
C ASP A 79 -43.39 37.71 6.87
N VAL A 80 -43.24 36.82 7.87
CA VAL A 80 -42.09 35.95 7.98
C VAL A 80 -42.05 34.96 6.78
N THR A 81 -43.17 34.37 6.43
CA THR A 81 -43.25 33.45 5.25
C THR A 81 -42.95 34.20 3.94
N LEU A 82 -43.49 35.40 3.76
CA LEU A 82 -43.20 36.20 2.56
C LEU A 82 -41.76 36.69 2.51
N ALA A 83 -41.16 37.06 3.64
CA ALA A 83 -39.74 37.38 3.71
C ALA A 83 -38.86 36.19 3.32
N ASP A 84 -39.23 35.00 3.76
CA ASP A 84 -38.54 33.75 3.37
C ASP A 84 -38.71 33.44 1.88
N LEU A 85 -39.93 33.50 1.34
CA LEU A 85 -40.19 33.34 -0.10
C LEU A 85 -39.47 34.41 -0.96
N TYR A 86 -39.41 35.66 -0.46
CA TYR A 86 -38.69 36.77 -1.11
C TYR A 86 -37.17 36.52 -1.14
N SER A 87 -36.60 36.11 -0.02
CA SER A 87 -35.16 35.81 0.08
C SER A 87 -34.74 34.66 -0.88
N LYS A 88 -35.68 33.78 -1.20
CA LYS A 88 -35.53 32.65 -2.13
C LYS A 88 -35.88 33.00 -3.58
N ASN A 89 -36.17 34.23 -3.89
CA ASN A 89 -36.60 34.75 -5.20
C ASN A 89 -37.85 34.04 -5.75
N LEU A 90 -38.75 33.55 -4.89
CA LEU A 90 -40.01 32.92 -5.30
C LEU A 90 -41.14 33.91 -5.50
N VAL A 91 -41.12 34.99 -4.71
CA VAL A 91 -42.08 36.10 -4.82
C VAL A 91 -41.34 37.42 -4.76
N MET A 92 -41.95 38.45 -5.34
CA MET A 92 -41.58 39.82 -5.17
C MET A 92 -42.56 40.44 -4.17
N VAL A 93 -42.07 41.08 -3.12
CA VAL A 93 -42.86 41.68 -2.06
C VAL A 93 -42.73 43.22 -2.09
N SER A 94 -43.82 43.91 -2.04
CA SER A 94 -43.91 45.36 -1.85
C SER A 94 -44.68 45.66 -0.57
N THR A 95 -44.88 46.92 -0.22
CA THR A 95 -45.45 47.32 1.08
C THR A 95 -46.75 46.61 1.47
N ASN A 96 -47.68 46.42 0.54
CA ASN A 96 -48.96 45.76 0.81
C ASN A 96 -49.33 44.67 -0.22
N SER A 97 -48.46 44.36 -1.14
CA SER A 97 -48.75 43.38 -2.19
C SER A 97 -47.54 42.49 -2.46
N CYS A 98 -47.82 41.32 -3.01
CA CYS A 98 -46.80 40.38 -3.46
C CYS A 98 -47.17 39.83 -4.88
N LYS A 99 -46.12 39.47 -5.62
CA LYS A 99 -46.26 38.90 -6.97
C LYS A 99 -45.43 37.65 -7.13
N MET A 100 -45.96 36.69 -7.90
CA MET A 100 -45.24 35.49 -8.24
C MET A 100 -44.05 35.78 -9.16
N MET A 101 -42.89 35.23 -8.87
CA MET A 101 -41.74 35.16 -9.77
C MET A 101 -41.73 33.83 -10.55
N THR A 102 -40.97 33.75 -11.64
CA THR A 102 -40.86 32.51 -12.45
C THR A 102 -40.44 31.30 -11.60
N ALA A 103 -39.45 31.48 -10.75
CA ALA A 103 -38.99 30.44 -9.82
C ALA A 103 -40.06 30.02 -8.80
N GLY A 104 -40.95 30.94 -8.37
CA GLY A 104 -42.06 30.62 -7.48
C GLY A 104 -43.13 29.76 -8.17
N ARG A 105 -43.40 30.02 -9.46
CA ARG A 105 -44.30 29.19 -10.25
C ARG A 105 -43.75 27.79 -10.50
N GLU A 106 -42.46 27.68 -10.79
CA GLU A 106 -41.76 26.40 -10.88
C GLU A 106 -41.78 25.63 -9.55
N ALA A 107 -41.54 26.31 -8.44
CA ALA A 107 -41.58 25.70 -7.13
C ALA A 107 -43.00 25.20 -6.77
N LEU A 108 -44.04 25.94 -7.13
CA LEU A 108 -45.42 25.52 -6.91
C LEU A 108 -45.80 24.30 -7.78
N ASN A 109 -45.42 24.30 -9.06
CA ASN A 109 -45.71 23.18 -9.98
C ASN A 109 -45.04 21.89 -9.57
N ASN A 110 -43.80 21.96 -9.07
CA ASN A 110 -43.02 20.80 -8.66
C ASN A 110 -43.15 20.47 -7.16
N LEU A 111 -43.83 21.26 -6.37
CA LEU A 111 -43.92 21.22 -4.90
C LEU A 111 -42.55 21.20 -4.22
N ASN A 112 -41.51 21.69 -4.91
CA ASN A 112 -40.13 21.71 -4.47
C ASN A 112 -39.48 23.05 -4.81
N ARG A 113 -38.58 23.49 -3.97
CA ARG A 113 -37.69 24.62 -4.24
C ARG A 113 -36.26 24.15 -4.45
N THR A 114 -35.53 24.88 -5.25
CA THR A 114 -34.14 24.57 -5.55
C THR A 114 -33.24 25.68 -5.03
N GLU A 115 -32.27 25.32 -4.22
CA GLU A 115 -31.20 26.20 -3.75
C GLU A 115 -29.87 25.78 -4.30
N LYS A 116 -29.01 26.73 -4.69
CA LYS A 116 -27.62 26.48 -5.03
C LYS A 116 -26.75 26.97 -3.89
N LYS A 117 -25.89 26.09 -3.39
CA LYS A 117 -24.95 26.41 -2.31
C LYS A 117 -23.56 25.90 -2.63
N GLN A 118 -22.55 26.59 -2.13
CA GLN A 118 -21.20 26.04 -2.10
C GLN A 118 -21.03 25.16 -0.86
N ASP A 119 -20.27 24.09 -1.02
CA ASP A 119 -19.92 23.14 0.02
C ASP A 119 -18.49 22.60 -0.18
N ILE A 120 -17.97 21.89 0.82
CA ILE A 120 -16.65 21.29 0.77
C ILE A 120 -16.82 19.77 0.73
N LEU A 121 -16.49 19.18 -0.41
CA LEU A 121 -16.37 17.73 -0.57
C LEU A 121 -14.95 17.30 -0.13
N LYS A 122 -14.86 16.49 0.91
CA LYS A 122 -13.58 16.06 1.51
C LYS A 122 -13.15 14.69 0.98
N ASN A 123 -11.91 14.34 1.29
CA ASN A 123 -11.35 13.01 1.10
C ASN A 123 -11.42 12.45 -0.34
N VAL A 124 -11.47 13.33 -1.35
CA VAL A 124 -11.37 12.90 -2.73
C VAL A 124 -9.92 12.53 -3.04
N CYS A 125 -9.66 11.27 -3.28
CA CYS A 125 -8.32 10.74 -3.49
C CYS A 125 -7.99 10.62 -4.98
N LEU A 126 -6.94 11.33 -5.41
CA LEU A 126 -6.40 11.31 -6.77
C LEU A 126 -5.04 10.63 -6.78
N ASP A 127 -4.85 9.71 -7.70
CA ASP A 127 -3.56 9.08 -7.97
C ASP A 127 -2.56 10.10 -8.53
N GLY A 128 -1.45 10.28 -7.86
CA GLY A 128 -0.41 11.25 -8.25
C GLY A 128 0.43 10.83 -9.46
N ILE A 129 0.27 9.60 -9.98
CA ILE A 129 0.98 9.07 -11.15
C ILE A 129 0.04 9.00 -12.36
N LEU A 130 -1.08 8.31 -12.22
CA LEU A 130 -2.03 8.06 -13.33
C LEU A 130 -3.09 9.15 -13.46
N GLY A 131 -3.31 9.95 -12.43
CA GLY A 131 -4.32 11.01 -12.42
C GLY A 131 -5.76 10.50 -12.29
N ASN A 132 -5.96 9.26 -11.88
CA ASN A 132 -7.28 8.68 -11.69
C ASN A 132 -7.79 8.89 -10.25
N ILE A 133 -9.09 9.10 -10.10
CA ILE A 133 -9.72 9.10 -8.77
C ILE A 133 -9.85 7.66 -8.29
N ILE A 134 -9.32 7.40 -7.10
CA ILE A 134 -9.31 6.08 -6.47
C ILE A 134 -10.29 6.02 -5.29
N ASP A 135 -10.77 4.82 -5.00
CA ASP A 135 -11.50 4.54 -3.77
C ASP A 135 -10.50 4.36 -2.60
N SER A 136 -10.47 5.35 -1.71
CA SER A 136 -9.55 5.33 -0.56
C SER A 136 -9.85 4.22 0.45
N SER A 137 -11.10 3.72 0.49
CA SER A 137 -11.51 2.66 1.42
C SER A 137 -10.85 1.31 1.10
N ALA A 138 -10.42 1.10 -0.14
CA ALA A 138 -9.76 -0.12 -0.59
C ALA A 138 -8.29 -0.22 -0.14
N TYR A 139 -7.68 0.88 0.33
CA TYR A 139 -6.24 0.96 0.61
C TYR A 139 -5.94 1.60 1.97
N GLU A 140 -4.85 1.15 2.59
CA GLU A 140 -4.28 1.80 3.76
C GLU A 140 -3.41 2.98 3.30
N LEU A 141 -3.87 4.21 3.56
CA LEU A 141 -3.15 5.44 3.22
C LEU A 141 -2.23 5.86 4.37
N LEU A 142 -0.94 5.97 4.09
CA LEU A 142 0.08 6.42 5.03
C LEU A 142 0.27 7.93 4.93
N ASN A 143 0.13 8.65 6.06
CA ASN A 143 0.28 10.11 6.12
C ASN A 143 1.75 10.55 6.00
N ASN A 144 2.65 9.83 6.67
CA ASN A 144 4.07 10.17 6.72
C ASN A 144 4.90 8.94 6.38
N VAL A 145 5.58 9.00 5.25
CA VAL A 145 6.61 8.05 4.88
C VAL A 145 7.94 8.77 5.06
N ARG A 146 8.85 8.20 5.86
CA ARG A 146 10.21 8.75 6.02
C ARG A 146 10.85 8.84 4.64
N ASP A 147 11.75 9.82 4.46
CA ASP A 147 12.52 9.91 3.23
C ASP A 147 13.34 8.64 3.07
N ASN A 148 12.85 7.78 2.22
CA ASN A 148 13.47 6.53 1.82
C ASN A 148 13.51 6.48 0.30
N ASP A 149 14.29 5.56 -0.22
CA ASP A 149 14.47 5.40 -1.65
C ASP A 149 13.25 4.81 -2.38
N GLY A 150 12.21 4.36 -1.64
CA GLY A 150 11.01 3.72 -2.21
C GLY A 150 9.90 4.66 -2.68
N LYS A 151 10.02 5.98 -2.46
CA LYS A 151 9.01 6.95 -2.90
C LYS A 151 9.04 7.18 -4.40
N LEU A 152 7.92 6.90 -5.07
CA LEU A 152 7.76 7.25 -6.49
C LEU A 152 7.54 8.75 -6.65
N LYS A 153 8.07 9.32 -7.73
CA LYS A 153 7.81 10.72 -8.09
C LYS A 153 6.41 10.85 -8.66
N PRO A 154 5.60 11.81 -8.20
CA PRO A 154 4.33 12.11 -8.84
C PRO A 154 4.55 12.69 -10.24
N ILE A 155 3.67 12.34 -11.16
CA ILE A 155 3.61 12.91 -12.52
C ILE A 155 2.59 14.05 -12.53
N ILE A 156 1.49 13.85 -11.80
CA ILE A 156 0.39 14.80 -11.74
C ILE A 156 0.75 15.95 -10.79
N PRO A 157 0.65 17.21 -11.22
CA PRO A 157 0.85 18.37 -10.36
C PRO A 157 -0.20 18.43 -9.24
N ILE A 158 0.25 18.84 -8.05
CA ILE A 158 -0.62 18.97 -6.87
C ILE A 158 -1.61 20.13 -7.06
N GLY A 159 -2.87 19.90 -6.74
CA GLY A 159 -3.89 20.96 -6.62
C GLY A 159 -4.50 21.42 -7.94
N GLU A 160 -4.28 20.74 -9.04
CA GLU A 160 -4.89 21.06 -10.32
C GLU A 160 -6.33 20.53 -10.43
N VAL A 161 -7.29 21.44 -10.43
CA VAL A 161 -8.73 21.13 -10.47
C VAL A 161 -9.17 20.39 -11.73
N LYS A 162 -8.44 20.52 -12.84
CA LYS A 162 -8.78 19.90 -14.13
C LYS A 162 -8.98 18.39 -14.05
N TYR A 163 -8.13 17.68 -13.28
CA TYR A 163 -8.20 16.23 -13.15
C TYR A 163 -9.48 15.75 -12.45
N TYR A 164 -10.03 16.58 -11.54
CA TYR A 164 -11.30 16.31 -10.88
C TYR A 164 -12.48 16.61 -11.79
N ILE A 165 -12.40 17.71 -12.57
CA ILE A 165 -13.44 18.10 -13.54
C ILE A 165 -13.58 17.05 -14.65
N GLU A 166 -12.46 16.57 -15.19
CA GLU A 166 -12.44 15.52 -16.23
C GLU A 166 -13.09 14.22 -15.74
N GLN A 167 -13.07 13.96 -14.44
CA GLN A 167 -13.68 12.80 -13.80
C GLN A 167 -14.93 13.16 -12.97
N PHE A 168 -15.66 14.20 -13.41
CA PHE A 168 -16.85 14.72 -12.71
C PHE A 168 -17.83 13.64 -12.28
N LYS A 169 -18.08 12.64 -13.14
CA LYS A 169 -18.99 11.52 -12.82
C LYS A 169 -18.53 10.75 -11.58
N ARG A 170 -17.22 10.50 -11.44
CA ARG A 170 -16.68 9.78 -10.29
C ARG A 170 -16.73 10.64 -9.03
N VAL A 171 -16.44 11.94 -9.13
CA VAL A 171 -16.59 12.89 -8.03
C VAL A 171 -18.04 12.99 -7.58
N SER A 172 -19.01 13.01 -8.53
CA SER A 172 -20.43 13.00 -8.21
C SER A 172 -20.85 11.74 -7.44
N GLN A 173 -20.33 10.58 -7.81
CA GLN A 173 -20.60 9.33 -7.07
C GLN A 173 -20.10 9.42 -5.62
N ILE A 174 -18.89 9.94 -5.40
CA ILE A 174 -18.34 10.13 -4.03
C ILE A 174 -19.21 11.10 -3.24
N PHE A 175 -19.65 12.19 -3.88
CA PHE A 175 -20.55 13.16 -3.27
C PHE A 175 -21.89 12.52 -2.87
N ASP A 176 -22.47 11.68 -3.72
CA ASP A 176 -23.72 10.98 -3.43
C ASP A 176 -23.54 9.95 -2.29
N GLU A 177 -22.41 9.22 -2.25
CA GLU A 177 -22.08 8.27 -1.21
C GLU A 177 -21.90 8.95 0.17
N GLU A 178 -21.20 10.10 0.23
CA GLU A 178 -21.08 10.89 1.47
C GLU A 178 -22.45 11.37 1.97
N ASN A 179 -23.29 11.90 1.08
CA ASN A 179 -24.62 12.35 1.46
C ASN A 179 -25.50 11.20 1.98
N PHE A 180 -25.41 10.02 1.39
CA PHE A 180 -26.16 8.85 1.84
C PHE A 180 -25.83 8.44 3.27
N LEU A 181 -24.59 8.58 3.71
CA LEU A 181 -24.15 8.27 5.07
C LEU A 181 -24.78 9.23 6.12
N TYR A 182 -24.99 10.51 5.77
CA TYR A 182 -25.64 11.47 6.66
C TYR A 182 -27.15 11.22 6.84
N PHE A 183 -27.82 10.55 5.89
CA PHE A 183 -29.25 10.28 5.97
C PHE A 183 -29.64 9.07 6.86
N SER A 184 -28.70 8.25 7.25
CA SER A 184 -28.97 7.10 8.13
C SER A 184 -29.37 7.49 9.56
N GLU A 185 -29.26 8.78 9.94
CA GLU A 185 -29.54 9.28 11.29
C GLU A 185 -30.97 9.87 11.50
N GLY A 186 -31.92 9.57 10.62
CA GLY A 186 -33.35 9.86 10.87
C GLY A 186 -33.85 11.25 10.40
N VAL A 187 -33.08 11.98 9.62
CA VAL A 187 -33.49 13.23 8.96
C VAL A 187 -34.14 12.89 7.60
N GLN A 188 -35.25 13.58 7.24
CA GLN A 188 -35.87 13.37 5.92
C GLN A 188 -34.86 13.65 4.81
N PRO A 189 -34.77 12.79 3.78
CA PRO A 189 -33.78 12.91 2.73
C PRO A 189 -34.03 14.17 1.90
N VAL A 190 -33.14 15.15 2.07
CA VAL A 190 -33.05 16.29 1.16
C VAL A 190 -32.25 15.82 -0.06
N LYS A 191 -32.83 15.85 -1.24
CA LYS A 191 -32.11 15.46 -2.45
C LYS A 191 -31.08 16.54 -2.79
N GLU A 192 -29.83 16.16 -2.70
CA GLU A 192 -28.69 17.00 -3.11
C GLU A 192 -28.08 16.47 -4.41
N GLU A 193 -27.56 17.36 -5.23
CA GLU A 193 -26.97 17.05 -6.51
C GLU A 193 -25.74 17.93 -6.74
N LEU A 194 -24.60 17.30 -7.06
CA LEU A 194 -23.40 18.01 -7.43
C LEU A 194 -23.58 18.68 -8.79
N LEU A 195 -23.41 19.99 -8.87
CA LEU A 195 -23.54 20.75 -10.12
C LEU A 195 -22.19 21.07 -10.75
N LYS A 196 -21.20 21.39 -9.92
CA LYS A 196 -19.92 21.90 -10.41
C LYS A 196 -18.83 21.72 -9.36
N ILE A 197 -17.61 21.43 -9.81
CA ILE A 197 -16.40 21.54 -9.02
C ILE A 197 -15.80 22.90 -9.30
N ASP A 198 -15.68 23.75 -8.29
CA ASP A 198 -15.24 25.13 -8.45
C ASP A 198 -13.71 25.27 -8.37
N LYS A 199 -13.10 24.71 -7.34
CA LYS A 199 -11.65 24.72 -7.13
C LYS A 199 -11.21 23.69 -6.08
N VAL A 200 -9.90 23.46 -6.02
CA VAL A 200 -9.26 22.75 -4.92
C VAL A 200 -9.15 23.70 -3.71
N ASP A 201 -9.54 23.22 -2.53
CA ASP A 201 -9.39 23.91 -1.25
C ASP A 201 -8.06 23.57 -0.59
N SER A 202 -7.81 22.29 -0.38
CA SER A 202 -6.59 21.78 0.23
C SER A 202 -6.22 20.41 -0.32
N THR A 203 -4.93 20.07 -0.30
CA THR A 203 -4.42 18.77 -0.75
C THR A 203 -3.32 18.29 0.18
N PHE A 204 -3.42 17.04 0.62
CA PHE A 204 -2.41 16.36 1.40
C PHE A 204 -1.84 15.19 0.59
N VAL A 205 -0.52 15.01 0.63
CA VAL A 205 0.12 13.86 -0.02
C VAL A 205 0.14 12.70 0.96
N LYS A 206 -0.51 11.63 0.57
CA LYS A 206 -0.50 10.32 1.24
C LYS A 206 0.16 9.28 0.36
N TYR A 207 0.38 8.09 0.86
CA TYR A 207 1.08 7.04 0.12
C TYR A 207 0.39 5.69 0.29
N ILE A 208 0.28 4.95 -0.82
CA ILE A 208 -0.03 3.53 -0.79
C ILE A 208 1.29 2.77 -0.78
N LYS A 209 1.43 1.84 0.17
CA LYS A 209 2.60 0.98 0.32
C LYS A 209 2.42 -0.30 -0.49
N ILE A 210 3.33 -0.55 -1.43
CA ILE A 210 3.35 -1.76 -2.25
C ILE A 210 4.65 -2.54 -1.97
N PRO A 211 4.58 -3.72 -1.35
CA PRO A 211 5.72 -4.60 -1.19
C PRO A 211 6.00 -5.34 -2.50
N ILE A 212 7.25 -5.28 -2.98
CA ILE A 212 7.69 -5.87 -4.24
C ILE A 212 8.92 -6.76 -4.05
N HIS A 213 9.03 -7.77 -4.91
CA HIS A 213 10.25 -8.52 -5.18
C HIS A 213 10.86 -7.99 -6.47
N ILE A 214 12.16 -7.78 -6.47
CA ILE A 214 12.92 -7.28 -7.61
C ILE A 214 13.80 -8.40 -8.13
N TYR A 215 13.75 -8.58 -9.44
CA TYR A 215 14.50 -9.58 -10.18
C TYR A 215 15.33 -8.93 -11.27
N VAL A 216 16.42 -9.57 -11.66
CA VAL A 216 17.27 -9.17 -12.77
C VAL A 216 17.42 -10.31 -13.75
N SER A 217 17.33 -10.04 -15.03
CA SER A 217 17.57 -11.03 -16.08
C SER A 217 19.00 -11.58 -16.01
N SER A 218 19.20 -12.77 -16.54
CA SER A 218 20.51 -13.45 -16.52
C SER A 218 21.61 -12.66 -17.24
N ASN A 219 21.23 -11.78 -18.18
CA ASN A 219 22.16 -10.88 -18.88
C ASN A 219 22.36 -9.54 -18.14
N GLY A 220 21.63 -9.27 -17.04
CA GLY A 220 21.74 -8.08 -16.22
C GLY A 220 21.08 -6.81 -16.80
N LEU A 221 20.49 -6.87 -17.99
CA LEU A 221 19.97 -5.69 -18.69
C LEU A 221 18.54 -5.33 -18.28
N ASP A 222 17.72 -6.33 -17.94
CA ASP A 222 16.31 -6.16 -17.65
C ASP A 222 16.02 -6.39 -16.17
N ILE A 223 15.20 -5.53 -15.60
CA ILE A 223 14.64 -5.67 -14.25
C ILE A 223 13.16 -6.05 -14.40
N ASP A 224 12.72 -7.01 -13.61
CA ASP A 224 11.31 -7.29 -13.41
C ASP A 224 10.93 -7.17 -11.94
N ILE A 225 9.68 -6.85 -11.69
CA ILE A 225 9.11 -6.73 -10.35
C ILE A 225 7.87 -7.61 -10.22
N VAL A 226 7.79 -8.29 -9.09
CA VAL A 226 6.66 -9.14 -8.74
C VAL A 226 6.17 -8.76 -7.35
N GLN A 227 4.88 -8.84 -7.14
CA GLN A 227 4.28 -8.50 -5.86
C GLN A 227 4.51 -9.58 -4.80
N VAL A 228 4.76 -9.15 -3.56
CA VAL A 228 4.92 -10.04 -2.40
C VAL A 228 3.61 -10.69 -1.97
N SER A 229 2.47 -9.99 -2.13
CA SER A 229 1.16 -10.50 -1.71
C SER A 229 0.08 -10.22 -2.75
N ASN A 230 -0.92 -11.08 -2.84
CA ASN A 230 -2.03 -10.88 -3.78
C ASN A 230 -2.94 -9.68 -3.46
N LYS A 231 -2.77 -9.04 -2.31
CA LYS A 231 -3.65 -7.96 -1.84
C LYS A 231 -3.63 -6.73 -2.76
N HIS A 232 -2.53 -6.52 -3.50
CA HIS A 232 -2.35 -5.34 -4.35
C HIS A 232 -1.91 -5.71 -5.78
N LYS A 233 -2.23 -6.93 -6.24
CA LYS A 233 -1.77 -7.41 -7.56
C LYS A 233 -2.22 -6.50 -8.70
N GLU A 234 -3.50 -6.14 -8.72
CA GLU A 234 -4.06 -5.26 -9.74
C GLU A 234 -3.41 -3.86 -9.71
N LEU A 235 -3.11 -3.37 -8.50
CA LEU A 235 -2.47 -2.08 -8.31
C LEU A 235 -1.02 -2.09 -8.83
N LEU A 236 -0.26 -3.15 -8.56
CA LEU A 236 1.12 -3.26 -9.07
C LEU A 236 1.16 -3.29 -10.60
N GLU A 237 0.25 -4.03 -11.24
CA GLU A 237 0.19 -4.10 -12.70
C GLU A 237 -0.02 -2.71 -13.34
N LEU A 238 -0.79 -1.83 -12.69
CA LEU A 238 -0.99 -0.45 -13.15
C LEU A 238 0.28 0.42 -13.11
N TYR A 239 1.17 0.16 -12.16
CA TYR A 239 2.38 0.97 -11.96
C TYR A 239 3.66 0.27 -12.38
N LYS A 240 3.61 -0.99 -12.81
CA LYS A 240 4.78 -1.85 -13.02
C LYS A 240 5.83 -1.18 -13.90
N ASP A 241 5.43 -0.73 -15.08
CA ASP A 241 6.36 -0.10 -16.04
C ASP A 241 6.97 1.19 -15.48
N TYR A 242 6.16 2.00 -14.80
CA TYR A 242 6.65 3.22 -14.19
C TYR A 242 7.62 2.95 -13.03
N ILE A 243 7.35 1.95 -12.20
CA ILE A 243 8.27 1.55 -11.12
C ILE A 243 9.59 1.06 -11.72
N ILE A 244 9.56 0.20 -12.75
CA ILE A 244 10.75 -0.30 -13.43
C ILE A 244 11.56 0.87 -14.04
N GLU A 245 10.90 1.80 -14.70
CA GLU A 245 11.55 3.00 -15.23
C GLU A 245 12.24 3.83 -14.11
N GLN A 246 11.58 4.03 -12.98
CA GLN A 246 12.15 4.77 -11.85
C GLN A 246 13.34 4.04 -11.21
N ILE A 247 13.31 2.70 -11.18
CA ILE A 247 14.42 1.86 -10.72
C ILE A 247 15.59 1.97 -11.70
N ASN A 248 15.36 1.77 -13.00
CA ASN A 248 16.36 1.83 -14.05
C ASN A 248 17.06 3.20 -14.09
N ASN A 249 16.30 4.27 -13.89
CA ASN A 249 16.86 5.63 -13.80
C ASN A 249 17.51 5.94 -12.44
N LYS A 250 17.64 4.97 -11.55
CA LYS A 250 18.20 5.11 -10.18
C LYS A 250 17.53 6.21 -9.35
N LYS A 251 16.26 6.50 -9.61
CA LYS A 251 15.46 7.49 -8.87
C LYS A 251 14.80 6.89 -7.63
N VAL A 252 14.57 5.58 -7.66
CA VAL A 252 13.96 4.78 -6.60
C VAL A 252 14.88 3.60 -6.29
N LEU A 253 14.98 3.24 -5.01
CA LEU A 253 15.76 2.10 -4.50
C LEU A 253 17.28 2.16 -4.83
N LYS A 254 17.80 3.34 -5.15
CA LYS A 254 19.21 3.56 -5.56
C LYS A 254 20.22 3.06 -4.54
N ASN A 255 19.88 3.05 -3.25
CA ASN A 255 20.80 2.60 -2.18
C ASN A 255 20.97 1.09 -2.17
N HIS A 256 19.98 0.33 -2.65
CA HIS A 256 20.05 -1.14 -2.77
C HIS A 256 20.93 -1.58 -3.93
N PHE A 257 21.10 -0.73 -4.95
CA PHE A 257 21.99 -0.97 -6.08
C PHE A 257 23.42 -0.45 -5.86
N LYS A 258 23.75 0.05 -4.66
CA LYS A 258 25.13 0.37 -4.30
C LYS A 258 25.93 -0.90 -4.15
N CYS A 259 26.84 -1.09 -5.09
CA CYS A 259 27.67 -2.27 -5.17
C CYS A 259 28.59 -2.42 -3.97
N ARG A 260 28.57 -3.57 -3.33
CA ARG A 260 29.72 -4.09 -2.61
C ARG A 260 30.64 -4.74 -3.64
N ARG A 261 31.84 -4.23 -3.80
CA ARG A 261 32.89 -4.91 -4.55
C ARG A 261 33.27 -6.16 -3.77
N ILE A 262 32.64 -7.28 -4.11
CA ILE A 262 32.97 -8.57 -3.57
C ILE A 262 33.97 -9.21 -4.52
N ASN A 263 35.15 -9.49 -4.01
CA ASN A 263 36.13 -10.24 -4.76
C ASN A 263 35.66 -11.70 -4.81
N GLN A 264 35.16 -12.17 -5.94
CA GLN A 264 34.69 -13.56 -6.12
C GLN A 264 35.81 -14.61 -5.97
N GLN A 265 37.07 -14.19 -6.05
CA GLN A 265 38.19 -15.11 -5.87
C GLN A 265 38.33 -15.50 -4.40
N GLY A 266 38.01 -16.75 -4.08
CA GLY A 266 38.29 -17.37 -2.80
C GLY A 266 37.11 -17.70 -1.90
N TYR A 267 35.86 -17.64 -2.41
CA TYR A 267 34.73 -18.28 -1.70
C TYR A 267 34.73 -19.78 -1.96
N GLU A 268 35.05 -20.57 -0.95
CA GLU A 268 34.94 -22.02 -0.98
C GLU A 268 33.47 -22.42 -0.76
N GLY A 269 32.82 -22.91 -1.80
CA GLY A 269 31.51 -23.55 -1.75
C GLY A 269 31.41 -24.49 -2.93
N GLU A 270 31.26 -25.79 -2.69
CA GLU A 270 30.83 -26.71 -3.71
C GLU A 270 29.43 -26.32 -4.18
N ILE A 271 29.28 -26.09 -5.47
CA ILE A 271 27.94 -25.87 -6.08
C ILE A 271 27.30 -27.27 -6.13
N LEU A 272 26.31 -27.48 -5.27
CA LEU A 272 25.48 -28.70 -5.36
C LEU A 272 24.58 -28.57 -6.58
N GLU A 273 24.55 -29.64 -7.41
CA GLU A 273 23.63 -29.69 -8.54
C GLU A 273 22.19 -29.61 -8.06
N GLU A 274 21.36 -28.87 -8.78
CA GLU A 274 19.93 -28.79 -8.50
C GLU A 274 19.31 -30.17 -8.66
N LYS A 275 18.73 -30.74 -7.60
CA LYS A 275 17.81 -31.86 -7.71
C LYS A 275 16.50 -31.34 -8.29
N SER A 276 16.38 -31.37 -9.62
CA SER A 276 15.30 -30.75 -10.38
C SER A 276 13.89 -31.14 -9.90
N GLY A 277 13.67 -32.41 -9.55
CA GLY A 277 12.38 -32.91 -9.12
C GLY A 277 11.87 -32.27 -7.82
N LEU A 278 12.68 -32.18 -6.77
CA LEU A 278 12.31 -31.58 -5.50
C LEU A 278 12.07 -30.07 -5.65
N TYR A 279 12.90 -29.39 -6.41
CA TYR A 279 12.77 -27.97 -6.67
C TYR A 279 11.43 -27.63 -7.35
N ASP A 280 11.02 -28.43 -8.34
CA ASP A 280 9.74 -28.26 -9.04
C ASP A 280 8.53 -28.58 -8.15
N GLU A 281 8.65 -29.57 -7.26
CA GLU A 281 7.59 -29.85 -6.28
C GLU A 281 7.45 -28.75 -5.23
N LEU A 282 8.55 -28.23 -4.72
CA LEU A 282 8.55 -27.12 -3.76
C LEU A 282 7.98 -25.84 -4.38
N LYS A 283 8.30 -25.56 -5.66
CA LYS A 283 7.66 -24.48 -6.42
C LYS A 283 6.13 -24.65 -6.45
N LYS A 284 5.63 -25.83 -6.79
CA LYS A 284 4.18 -26.12 -6.84
C LYS A 284 3.51 -25.90 -5.49
N ILE A 285 4.13 -26.29 -4.38
CA ILE A 285 3.60 -26.10 -3.02
C ILE A 285 3.44 -24.61 -2.71
N HIS A 286 4.43 -23.81 -3.07
CA HIS A 286 4.40 -22.37 -2.81
C HIS A 286 3.33 -21.64 -3.64
N PHE A 287 3.14 -22.02 -4.91
CA PHE A 287 2.18 -21.40 -5.82
C PHE A 287 0.73 -21.86 -5.63
N THR A 288 0.50 -23.06 -5.09
CA THR A 288 -0.85 -23.53 -4.82
C THR A 288 -1.34 -23.09 -3.45
N LYS A 289 -2.15 -22.02 -3.42
CA LYS A 289 -2.82 -21.56 -2.18
C LYS A 289 -3.71 -22.61 -1.53
N ASN A 290 -4.14 -23.65 -2.25
CA ASN A 290 -4.91 -24.76 -1.73
C ASN A 290 -4.00 -25.97 -1.48
N LYS A 291 -3.44 -26.03 -0.29
CA LYS A 291 -2.58 -27.13 0.20
C LYS A 291 -3.34 -28.46 0.48
N LYS A 292 -4.56 -28.60 -0.03
CA LYS A 292 -5.32 -29.86 0.08
C LYS A 292 -4.81 -30.87 -0.95
N GLY A 293 -4.27 -31.99 -0.46
CA GLY A 293 -3.82 -33.11 -1.30
C GLY A 293 -2.30 -33.24 -1.46
N ILE A 294 -1.49 -32.40 -0.82
CA ILE A 294 -0.03 -32.54 -0.79
C ILE A 294 0.35 -33.55 0.31
N ASP A 295 1.10 -34.58 -0.06
CA ASP A 295 1.68 -35.50 0.91
C ASP A 295 2.95 -34.88 1.52
N TYR A 296 2.78 -34.24 2.65
CA TYR A 296 3.88 -33.60 3.37
C TYR A 296 4.90 -34.59 3.94
N THR A 297 4.59 -35.88 4.04
CA THR A 297 5.53 -36.90 4.54
C THR A 297 6.63 -37.20 3.53
N LEU A 298 6.29 -37.28 2.25
CA LEU A 298 7.26 -37.46 1.16
C LEU A 298 8.21 -36.28 1.01
N ILE A 299 7.72 -35.04 1.30
CA ILE A 299 8.51 -33.82 1.15
C ILE A 299 9.42 -33.60 2.35
N THR A 300 9.01 -34.03 3.55
CA THR A 300 9.74 -33.76 4.81
C THR A 300 11.12 -34.43 4.79
N ASP A 301 11.24 -35.66 4.27
CA ASP A 301 12.50 -36.39 4.22
C ASP A 301 13.49 -35.76 3.24
N GLU A 302 12.98 -35.07 2.20
CA GLU A 302 13.82 -34.42 1.19
C GLU A 302 14.16 -32.96 1.49
N VAL A 303 13.38 -32.27 2.33
CA VAL A 303 13.60 -30.86 2.66
C VAL A 303 14.96 -30.61 3.32
N PHE A 304 15.40 -31.55 4.15
CA PHE A 304 16.67 -31.48 4.87
C PHE A 304 17.80 -32.27 4.20
N ASN A 305 17.60 -32.77 2.98
CA ASN A 305 18.67 -33.39 2.18
C ASN A 305 19.56 -32.32 1.53
N ASP A 306 20.71 -32.79 1.01
CA ASP A 306 21.66 -31.98 0.25
C ASP A 306 20.97 -31.35 -0.95
N ARG A 307 20.83 -30.02 -0.96
CA ARG A 307 20.17 -29.32 -2.06
C ARG A 307 20.43 -27.81 -2.06
N LYS A 308 20.16 -27.21 -3.21
CA LYS A 308 19.99 -25.76 -3.31
C LYS A 308 18.64 -25.36 -2.73
N LEU A 309 18.62 -24.30 -1.95
CA LEU A 309 17.40 -23.72 -1.42
C LEU A 309 16.75 -22.76 -2.43
N MET A 310 15.43 -22.63 -2.34
CA MET A 310 14.72 -21.57 -3.06
C MET A 310 15.04 -20.20 -2.45
N ASP A 311 14.88 -19.14 -3.22
CA ASP A 311 15.07 -17.79 -2.75
C ASP A 311 14.17 -17.50 -1.53
N GLY A 312 14.76 -16.91 -0.50
CA GLY A 312 14.08 -16.65 0.77
C GLY A 312 13.93 -17.85 1.71
N GLU A 313 13.99 -19.09 1.22
CA GLU A 313 13.81 -20.30 2.03
C GLU A 313 14.86 -20.44 3.13
N TYR A 314 16.08 -19.96 2.90
CA TYR A 314 17.17 -20.07 3.88
C TYR A 314 16.79 -19.51 5.27
N ARG A 315 15.86 -18.56 5.33
CA ARG A 315 15.39 -17.95 6.58
C ARG A 315 14.64 -18.93 7.45
N ASP A 316 13.75 -19.69 6.82
CA ASP A 316 12.90 -20.66 7.52
C ASP A 316 13.74 -21.87 7.93
N ILE A 317 14.63 -22.32 7.05
CA ILE A 317 15.61 -23.38 7.34
C ILE A 317 16.55 -22.95 8.47
N LEU A 318 17.08 -21.73 8.44
CA LEU A 318 17.95 -21.21 9.50
C LEU A 318 17.24 -21.19 10.85
N LYS A 319 16.00 -20.67 10.91
CA LYS A 319 15.19 -20.69 12.13
C LYS A 319 15.03 -22.09 12.70
N TYR A 320 14.70 -23.04 11.84
CA TYR A 320 14.56 -24.43 12.24
C TYR A 320 15.87 -25.00 12.79
N ILE A 321 16.98 -24.84 12.07
CA ILE A 321 18.31 -25.34 12.48
C ILE A 321 18.73 -24.70 13.82
N VAL A 322 18.55 -23.38 13.99
CA VAL A 322 18.86 -22.67 15.24
C VAL A 322 18.06 -23.24 16.41
N SER A 323 16.79 -23.58 16.22
CA SER A 323 15.94 -24.14 17.28
C SER A 323 16.32 -25.54 17.72
N GLN A 324 17.03 -26.31 16.88
CA GLN A 324 17.40 -27.72 17.12
C GLN A 324 18.85 -27.92 17.56
N SER A 325 19.69 -26.90 17.40
CA SER A 325 21.14 -27.05 17.57
C SER A 325 21.62 -26.85 18.99
N SER A 326 22.66 -27.59 19.41
CA SER A 326 23.34 -27.40 20.70
C SER A 326 24.50 -26.42 20.60
N ASP A 327 25.40 -26.62 19.63
CA ASP A 327 26.51 -25.72 19.34
C ASP A 327 26.55 -25.35 17.87
N VAL A 328 26.93 -24.11 17.58
CA VAL A 328 26.89 -23.54 16.23
C VAL A 328 28.16 -22.79 15.91
N ASP A 329 28.72 -23.06 14.75
CA ASP A 329 29.77 -22.25 14.15
C ASP A 329 29.21 -21.42 12.98
N LEU A 330 29.32 -20.09 13.10
CA LEU A 330 28.97 -19.14 12.04
C LEU A 330 30.26 -18.57 11.43
N TYR A 331 30.38 -18.73 10.12
CA TYR A 331 31.47 -18.12 9.34
C TYR A 331 30.89 -17.05 8.42
N VAL A 332 31.41 -15.83 8.50
CA VAL A 332 31.00 -14.70 7.66
C VAL A 332 32.20 -13.87 7.21
N ASP A 333 32.10 -13.27 6.04
CA ASP A 333 33.12 -12.35 5.57
C ASP A 333 33.04 -11.04 6.33
N ASN A 334 31.90 -10.38 6.34
CA ASN A 334 31.65 -9.13 7.04
C ASN A 334 30.57 -9.31 8.11
N LEU A 335 30.96 -9.14 9.38
CA LEU A 335 30.05 -9.32 10.51
C LEU A 335 28.88 -8.32 10.53
N ASP A 336 29.15 -7.07 10.12
CA ASP A 336 28.12 -6.03 10.14
C ASP A 336 26.94 -6.35 9.23
N ASP A 337 27.19 -7.00 8.10
CA ASP A 337 26.17 -7.34 7.10
C ASP A 337 25.09 -8.26 7.67
N TRP A 338 25.51 -9.16 8.55
CA TRP A 338 24.64 -10.15 9.19
C TRP A 338 24.09 -9.64 10.52
N ALA A 339 24.89 -8.95 11.30
CA ALA A 339 24.44 -8.39 12.58
C ALA A 339 23.28 -7.40 12.42
N PHE A 340 23.23 -6.67 11.30
CA PHE A 340 22.17 -5.71 11.01
C PHE A 340 21.13 -6.22 9.98
N ASP A 341 21.25 -7.46 9.52
CA ASP A 341 20.18 -8.12 8.75
C ASP A 341 19.04 -8.52 9.70
N SER A 342 17.87 -7.90 9.47
CA SER A 342 16.71 -8.11 10.35
C SER A 342 16.17 -9.54 10.32
N GLN A 343 16.41 -10.28 9.24
CA GLN A 343 15.89 -11.63 9.02
C GLN A 343 16.83 -12.66 9.66
N PHE A 344 18.13 -12.45 9.53
CA PHE A 344 19.14 -13.24 10.23
C PHE A 344 18.97 -13.08 11.74
N THR A 345 18.88 -11.84 12.23
CA THR A 345 18.71 -11.59 13.67
C THR A 345 17.38 -12.12 14.21
N ALA A 346 16.30 -12.09 13.43
CA ALA A 346 15.04 -12.74 13.80
C ALA A 346 15.19 -14.27 13.93
N ALA A 347 15.95 -14.91 13.05
CA ALA A 347 16.21 -16.35 13.16
C ALA A 347 17.01 -16.70 14.44
N LEU A 348 17.93 -15.82 14.88
CA LEU A 348 18.68 -16.01 16.11
C LEU A 348 17.80 -16.04 17.37
N THR A 349 16.64 -15.38 17.35
CA THR A 349 15.72 -15.37 18.50
C THR A 349 15.07 -16.72 18.78
N GLU A 350 15.08 -17.64 17.80
CA GLU A 350 14.57 -19.01 17.96
C GLU A 350 15.48 -19.88 18.87
N ASN A 351 16.68 -19.42 19.16
CA ASN A 351 17.55 -20.09 20.12
C ASN A 351 16.98 -19.96 21.55
N MET A 352 16.61 -21.06 22.15
CA MET A 352 16.03 -21.10 23.50
C MET A 352 17.08 -21.08 24.62
N GLY A 353 18.30 -20.57 24.36
CA GLY A 353 19.38 -20.49 25.35
C GLY A 353 20.10 -21.82 25.61
N LYS A 354 19.95 -22.77 24.71
CA LYS A 354 20.55 -24.12 24.81
C LYS A 354 21.85 -24.26 24.03
N SER A 355 22.20 -23.28 23.21
CA SER A 355 23.32 -23.36 22.26
C SER A 355 24.39 -22.35 22.54
N ASN A 356 25.62 -22.64 22.14
CA ASN A 356 26.73 -21.69 22.07
C ASN A 356 26.98 -21.33 20.60
N LEU A 357 27.24 -20.05 20.33
CA LEU A 357 27.51 -19.52 19.01
C LEU A 357 28.95 -19.04 18.90
N SER A 358 29.75 -19.75 18.11
CA SER A 358 31.11 -19.34 17.74
C SER A 358 31.09 -18.61 16.41
N ILE A 359 31.42 -17.33 16.37
CA ILE A 359 31.37 -16.49 15.19
C ILE A 359 32.76 -16.23 14.67
N TYR A 360 33.03 -16.64 13.46
CA TYR A 360 34.28 -16.45 12.74
C TYR A 360 34.05 -15.42 11.62
N TYR A 361 34.73 -14.27 11.66
CA TYR A 361 34.53 -13.19 10.71
C TYR A 361 35.88 -12.63 10.20
N ALA A 362 35.90 -12.15 8.95
CA ALA A 362 37.11 -11.59 8.37
C ALA A 362 37.19 -10.06 8.57
N GLN A 363 36.06 -9.36 8.63
CA GLN A 363 36.03 -7.91 8.82
C GLN A 363 34.77 -7.43 9.56
N SER A 364 34.88 -6.25 10.19
CA SER A 364 33.76 -5.51 10.75
C SER A 364 34.14 -4.03 10.89
N ASN A 365 33.26 -3.13 10.42
CA ASN A 365 33.46 -1.68 10.56
C ASN A 365 33.05 -1.18 11.95
N ASN A 366 32.10 -1.87 12.59
CA ASN A 366 31.58 -1.51 13.92
C ASN A 366 31.34 -2.74 14.79
N ILE A 367 32.44 -3.41 15.13
CA ILE A 367 32.43 -4.67 15.88
C ILE A 367 31.65 -4.59 17.20
N LYS A 368 31.71 -3.45 17.92
CA LYS A 368 31.00 -3.31 19.20
C LYS A 368 29.48 -3.31 19.01
N ALA A 369 28.98 -2.58 17.99
CA ALA A 369 27.57 -2.54 17.69
C ALA A 369 27.08 -3.87 17.12
N ALA A 370 27.86 -4.50 16.23
CA ALA A 370 27.54 -5.80 15.66
C ALA A 370 27.42 -6.89 16.74
N LYS A 371 28.39 -6.97 17.67
CA LYS A 371 28.33 -7.90 18.79
C LYS A 371 27.11 -7.67 19.68
N LYS A 372 26.84 -6.41 20.05
CA LYS A 372 25.67 -6.07 20.86
C LYS A 372 24.37 -6.48 20.19
N GLN A 373 24.24 -6.30 18.88
CA GLN A 373 23.05 -6.66 18.14
C GLN A 373 22.85 -8.19 18.07
N ILE A 374 23.90 -8.96 17.87
CA ILE A 374 23.82 -10.42 17.87
C ILE A 374 23.48 -10.94 19.27
N GLU A 375 24.20 -10.48 20.31
CA GLU A 375 23.98 -10.90 21.70
C GLU A 375 22.59 -10.52 22.23
N TRP A 376 22.00 -9.45 21.70
CA TRP A 376 20.63 -9.06 22.02
C TRP A 376 19.61 -10.09 21.52
N ASN A 377 19.85 -10.67 20.35
CA ASN A 377 18.92 -11.60 19.70
C ASN A 377 19.23 -13.08 20.02
N PHE A 378 20.48 -13.43 20.29
CA PHE A 378 20.89 -14.80 20.62
C PHE A 378 21.04 -14.98 22.12
N LYS A 379 20.18 -15.79 22.74
CA LYS A 379 20.11 -15.99 24.19
C LYS A 379 21.16 -16.99 24.74
N GLY A 380 22.21 -17.29 24.00
CA GLY A 380 23.28 -18.23 24.39
C GLY A 380 24.63 -17.55 24.56
N GLY A 381 25.66 -18.35 24.82
CA GLY A 381 27.05 -17.87 24.84
C GLY A 381 27.53 -17.54 23.44
N CYS A 382 28.11 -16.32 23.25
CA CYS A 382 28.70 -15.91 21.98
C CYS A 382 30.21 -15.78 22.09
N LYS A 383 30.95 -16.43 21.19
CA LYS A 383 32.40 -16.32 21.05
C LYS A 383 32.72 -15.73 19.69
N TYR A 384 33.60 -14.72 19.65
CA TYR A 384 33.97 -14.05 18.40
C TYR A 384 35.46 -14.26 18.11
N VAL A 385 35.75 -14.70 16.90
CA VAL A 385 37.10 -15.00 16.43
C VAL A 385 37.31 -14.34 15.07
N GLU A 386 38.26 -13.42 15.00
CA GLU A 386 38.70 -12.84 13.74
C GLU A 386 39.59 -13.82 12.99
N LYS A 387 39.30 -14.09 11.73
CA LYS A 387 40.04 -15.01 10.85
C LYS A 387 40.08 -14.48 9.42
N ASP A 388 41.21 -14.67 8.77
CA ASP A 388 41.44 -14.33 7.35
C ASP A 388 40.68 -15.25 6.37
N LYS A 389 39.80 -16.11 6.86
CA LYS A 389 39.10 -17.05 6.01
C LYS A 389 37.93 -16.37 5.30
N LYS A 390 37.99 -16.29 3.99
CA LYS A 390 36.94 -15.71 3.14
C LYS A 390 35.78 -16.71 3.02
N CYS A 391 34.72 -16.49 3.78
CA CYS A 391 33.47 -17.24 3.67
C CYS A 391 32.32 -16.24 3.75
N PHE A 392 31.54 -16.14 2.70
CA PHE A 392 30.46 -15.15 2.66
C PHE A 392 29.43 -15.40 3.75
N PHE A 393 28.94 -16.63 3.85
CA PHE A 393 28.03 -17.09 4.90
C PHE A 393 28.12 -18.60 5.01
N CYS A 394 28.32 -19.12 6.21
CA CYS A 394 28.22 -20.53 6.48
C CYS A 394 27.78 -20.73 7.93
N TRP A 395 26.63 -21.36 8.12
CA TRP A 395 26.08 -21.79 9.39
C TRP A 395 26.28 -23.29 9.54
N LYS A 396 27.11 -23.70 10.45
CA LYS A 396 27.49 -25.11 10.68
C LYS A 396 27.02 -25.58 12.05
N THR A 397 26.34 -26.71 12.06
CA THR A 397 25.93 -27.46 13.25
C THR A 397 26.49 -28.88 13.21
N GLU A 398 26.20 -29.70 14.20
CA GLU A 398 26.54 -31.12 14.16
C GLU A 398 25.89 -31.86 12.99
N SER A 399 24.62 -31.52 12.67
CA SER A 399 23.83 -32.23 11.68
C SER A 399 23.74 -31.54 10.32
N TYR A 400 23.92 -30.21 10.26
CA TYR A 400 23.64 -29.43 9.06
C TYR A 400 24.71 -28.39 8.75
N LEU A 401 24.91 -28.18 7.46
CA LEU A 401 25.71 -27.09 6.91
C LEU A 401 24.80 -26.26 5.99
N LEU A 402 24.49 -25.02 6.39
CA LEU A 402 23.78 -24.04 5.56
C LEU A 402 24.79 -22.99 5.11
N TYR A 403 25.00 -22.85 3.79
CA TYR A 403 25.97 -21.89 3.28
C TYR A 403 25.43 -21.10 2.09
N GLY A 404 25.91 -19.85 1.96
CA GLY A 404 25.54 -18.92 0.90
C GLY A 404 26.69 -18.70 -0.08
N VAL A 405 26.40 -18.81 -1.37
CA VAL A 405 27.34 -18.53 -2.46
C VAL A 405 26.91 -17.24 -3.17
N PRO A 406 27.77 -16.21 -3.16
CA PRO A 406 27.48 -14.96 -3.83
C PRO A 406 27.62 -15.08 -5.34
N LYS A 407 26.67 -14.50 -6.08
CA LYS A 407 26.76 -14.26 -7.52
C LYS A 407 26.72 -12.76 -7.78
N LEU A 408 27.69 -12.24 -8.51
CA LEU A 408 27.67 -10.85 -8.94
C LEU A 408 26.93 -10.75 -10.28
N ARG A 409 26.02 -9.79 -10.36
CA ARG A 409 25.30 -9.44 -11.58
C ARG A 409 25.49 -7.96 -11.87
N ASN A 410 25.88 -7.62 -13.09
CA ASN A 410 25.82 -6.25 -13.56
C ASN A 410 24.36 -5.92 -13.88
N VAL A 411 23.88 -4.79 -13.38
CA VAL A 411 22.46 -4.41 -13.47
C VAL A 411 22.38 -3.00 -14.00
N ILE A 412 21.49 -2.77 -14.97
CA ILE A 412 21.15 -1.45 -15.54
C ILE A 412 22.28 -0.87 -16.40
N ASP A 413 23.51 -0.97 -15.94
CA ASP A 413 24.71 -0.50 -16.65
C ASP A 413 25.93 -1.31 -16.20
N ASP A 414 27.01 -1.23 -16.99
CA ASP A 414 28.26 -1.95 -16.69
C ASP A 414 28.95 -1.50 -15.39
N ASN A 415 28.46 -0.41 -14.79
CA ASN A 415 29.05 0.17 -13.57
C ASN A 415 28.27 -0.20 -12.29
N THR A 416 27.08 -0.78 -12.44
CA THR A 416 26.25 -1.18 -11.30
C THR A 416 26.24 -2.69 -11.17
N THR A 417 26.85 -3.19 -10.12
CA THR A 417 26.88 -4.63 -9.80
C THR A 417 26.02 -4.90 -8.59
N CYS A 418 25.10 -5.83 -8.66
CA CYS A 418 24.32 -6.32 -7.53
C CYS A 418 24.78 -7.71 -7.09
N LEU A 419 24.54 -7.98 -5.82
CA LEU A 419 24.83 -9.26 -5.22
C LEU A 419 23.57 -10.10 -5.15
N CYS A 420 23.50 -11.16 -5.93
CA CYS A 420 22.50 -12.23 -5.78
C CYS A 420 23.09 -13.34 -4.91
N MET A 421 22.27 -13.93 -4.06
CA MET A 421 22.69 -15.01 -3.17
C MET A 421 22.01 -16.31 -3.55
N SER A 422 22.79 -17.39 -3.66
CA SER A 422 22.26 -18.75 -3.69
C SER A 422 22.61 -19.46 -2.39
N TYR A 423 21.63 -20.06 -1.73
CA TYR A 423 21.83 -20.81 -0.50
C TYR A 423 21.71 -22.31 -0.73
N TYR A 424 22.50 -23.06 0.00
CA TYR A 424 22.56 -24.52 -0.09
C TYR A 424 22.52 -25.12 1.30
N LEU A 425 21.76 -26.19 1.45
CA LEU A 425 21.73 -27.03 2.63
C LEU A 425 22.50 -28.32 2.35
N ARG A 426 23.31 -28.75 3.29
CA ARG A 426 24.04 -30.03 3.26
C ARG A 426 23.89 -30.71 4.62
N ILE A 427 23.76 -32.05 4.58
CA ILE A 427 23.82 -32.83 5.80
C ILE A 427 25.30 -33.07 6.14
N ASN A 428 25.67 -32.77 7.39
CA ASN A 428 26.98 -33.19 7.90
C ASN A 428 26.92 -34.71 8.15
N ALA A 429 27.76 -35.46 7.41
CA ALA A 429 27.93 -36.89 7.61
C ALA A 429 28.75 -37.18 8.84
#